data_f93f493cb78d92986b9fbe4a3b12ba2e
#
_entry.id   f93f493cb78d92986b9fbe4a3b12ba2e
#
_cell.length_a   1.000
_cell.length_b   1.000
_cell.length_c   1.000
_cell.angle_alpha   90.00
_cell.angle_beta   90.00
_cell.angle_gamma   90.00
#
_symmetry.space_group_name_H-M   'P 1'
#
loop_
_entity.id
_entity.type
_entity.pdbx_description
1 polymer ?
#
loop_
_entity_poly.entity_id
_entity_poly.type
_entity_poly.pdbx_seq_one_letter_code
_entity_poly.pdbx_strand_id
1 'polypeptide(L)'
;MKKAVLVVSFGTSYDETRKKTIEVCEKKISAELSEYDFYRAYTSNMIIRKIKKRDGIEINNPLQALEKLYEEGYEEVIVQTLHIICGEEFNKLKAQIESYKPKFKKLVLGRPLLTYIDDYKEVVEALEVQIPKMENDEAVVFMGHGTFHESHAAYPAIEYMLRDHGINGYVAWDSWKVPWPINTTASSFSISGIWTSKASTTSL
;
A
#
# COMPACT_ATOMS: atom_id res chain seq x y z
N MET A 1 1.27 -30.32 -8.52
CA MET A 1 0.95 -28.99 -9.10
C MET A 1 1.74 -27.96 -8.31
N LYS A 2 2.69 -27.26 -8.97
CA LYS A 2 3.48 -26.20 -8.33
C LYS A 2 2.62 -24.95 -8.15
N LYS A 3 2.65 -24.38 -6.96
CA LYS A 3 1.86 -23.20 -6.61
C LYS A 3 2.75 -22.08 -6.08
N ALA A 4 2.52 -20.85 -6.48
CA ALA A 4 3.26 -19.69 -6.00
C ALA A 4 2.36 -18.55 -5.55
N VAL A 5 2.77 -17.83 -4.52
CA VAL A 5 2.24 -16.51 -4.16
C VAL A 5 3.26 -15.44 -4.52
N LEU A 6 2.88 -14.56 -5.43
CA LEU A 6 3.67 -13.40 -5.85
C LEU A 6 3.15 -12.15 -5.14
N VAL A 7 3.86 -11.66 -4.15
CA VAL A 7 3.51 -10.41 -3.47
C VAL A 7 4.11 -9.23 -4.22
N VAL A 8 3.25 -8.31 -4.64
CA VAL A 8 3.63 -7.15 -5.47
C VAL A 8 3.40 -5.86 -4.70
N SER A 9 4.45 -5.04 -4.57
CA SER A 9 4.39 -3.71 -3.99
C SER A 9 5.06 -2.68 -4.90
N PHE A 10 4.87 -1.39 -4.60
CA PHE A 10 5.66 -0.33 -5.26
C PHE A 10 7.16 -0.50 -4.96
N GLY A 11 7.48 -1.00 -3.77
CA GLY A 11 8.83 -1.20 -3.29
C GLY A 11 9.39 0.02 -2.54
N THR A 12 10.48 -0.21 -1.83
CA THR A 12 11.27 0.84 -1.19
C THR A 12 12.75 0.50 -1.24
N SER A 13 13.59 1.52 -1.42
CA SER A 13 15.05 1.38 -1.37
C SER A 13 15.64 1.50 0.05
N TYR A 14 14.82 1.73 1.06
CA TYR A 14 15.24 1.86 2.46
C TYR A 14 15.01 0.54 3.18
N ASP A 15 16.10 -0.13 3.58
CA ASP A 15 16.04 -1.48 4.18
C ASP A 15 15.25 -1.54 5.47
N GLU A 16 15.47 -0.59 6.37
CA GLU A 16 14.74 -0.56 7.64
C GLU A 16 13.23 -0.33 7.44
N THR A 17 12.87 0.54 6.50
CA THR A 17 11.46 0.74 6.13
C THR A 17 10.88 -0.54 5.55
N ARG A 18 11.59 -1.20 4.62
CA ARG A 18 11.15 -2.47 4.02
C ARG A 18 10.87 -3.52 5.09
N LYS A 19 11.81 -3.74 6.01
CA LYS A 19 11.70 -4.72 7.10
C LYS A 19 10.52 -4.46 8.01
N LYS A 20 10.23 -3.19 8.31
CA LYS A 20 9.16 -2.78 9.23
C LYS A 20 7.78 -2.71 8.58
N THR A 21 7.69 -2.70 7.26
CA THR A 21 6.42 -2.52 6.52
C THR A 21 6.18 -3.66 5.53
N ILE A 22 6.80 -3.63 4.35
CA ILE A 22 6.57 -4.58 3.26
C ILE A 22 6.82 -6.02 3.71
N GLU A 23 7.96 -6.29 4.34
CA GLU A 23 8.31 -7.65 4.76
C GLU A 23 7.39 -8.20 5.86
N VAL A 24 6.80 -7.35 6.68
CA VAL A 24 5.80 -7.77 7.68
C VAL A 24 4.53 -8.26 6.99
N CYS A 25 4.05 -7.53 5.98
CA CYS A 25 2.90 -7.95 5.18
C CYS A 25 3.20 -9.24 4.41
N GLU A 26 4.37 -9.30 3.76
CA GLU A 26 4.81 -10.50 3.02
C GLU A 26 4.87 -11.75 3.89
N LYS A 27 5.43 -11.64 5.11
CA LYS A 27 5.49 -12.76 6.06
C LYS A 27 4.11 -13.23 6.49
N LYS A 28 3.16 -12.31 6.73
CA LYS A 28 1.79 -12.67 7.08
C LYS A 28 1.10 -13.40 5.92
N ILE A 29 1.21 -12.86 4.69
CA ILE A 29 0.63 -13.47 3.49
C ILE A 29 1.23 -14.87 3.24
N SER A 30 2.55 -15.00 3.35
CA SER A 30 3.24 -16.29 3.18
C SER A 30 2.84 -17.31 4.24
N ALA A 31 2.59 -16.88 5.48
CA ALA A 31 2.13 -17.77 6.55
C ALA A 31 0.70 -18.29 6.30
N GLU A 32 -0.20 -17.43 5.84
CA GLU A 32 -1.58 -17.80 5.47
C GLU A 32 -1.64 -18.70 4.23
N LEU A 33 -0.70 -18.53 3.30
CA LEU A 33 -0.58 -19.30 2.06
C LEU A 33 0.62 -20.26 2.12
N SER A 34 0.79 -20.98 3.22
CA SER A 34 1.96 -21.82 3.49
C SER A 34 2.19 -22.97 2.49
N GLU A 35 1.17 -23.33 1.69
CA GLU A 35 1.28 -24.32 0.61
C GLU A 35 1.76 -23.73 -0.74
N TYR A 36 2.02 -22.40 -0.80
CA TYR A 36 2.50 -21.66 -1.96
C TYR A 36 3.94 -21.22 -1.75
N ASP A 37 4.78 -21.40 -2.75
CA ASP A 37 6.14 -20.86 -2.75
C ASP A 37 6.09 -19.32 -2.85
N PHE A 38 6.81 -18.63 -1.96
CA PHE A 38 6.78 -17.19 -1.87
C PHE A 38 7.70 -16.52 -2.89
N TYR A 39 7.17 -15.50 -3.59
CA TYR A 39 7.90 -14.63 -4.50
C TYR A 39 7.54 -13.16 -4.25
N ARG A 40 8.52 -12.27 -4.51
CA ARG A 40 8.39 -10.81 -4.40
C ARG A 40 8.59 -10.15 -5.75
N ALA A 41 7.81 -9.09 -6.05
CA ALA A 41 8.07 -8.18 -7.14
C ALA A 41 7.80 -6.73 -6.76
N TYR A 42 8.49 -5.79 -7.43
CA TYR A 42 8.26 -4.36 -7.28
C TYR A 42 7.79 -3.74 -8.59
N THR A 43 6.84 -2.80 -8.53
CA THR A 43 6.36 -2.09 -9.73
C THR A 43 7.28 -0.94 -10.11
N SER A 44 8.01 -0.35 -9.16
CA SER A 44 8.92 0.78 -9.41
C SER A 44 10.28 0.33 -9.97
N ASN A 45 10.43 0.45 -11.28
CA ASN A 45 11.73 0.19 -11.95
C ASN A 45 12.86 1.10 -11.43
N MET A 46 12.55 2.30 -10.95
CA MET A 46 13.53 3.19 -10.35
C MET A 46 14.10 2.59 -9.04
N ILE A 47 13.22 2.08 -8.18
CA ILE A 47 13.61 1.45 -6.93
C ILE A 47 14.41 0.17 -7.20
N ILE A 48 13.95 -0.66 -8.11
CA ILE A 48 14.65 -1.90 -8.53
C ILE A 48 16.09 -1.57 -8.96
N ARG A 49 16.25 -0.60 -9.86
CA ARG A 49 17.59 -0.16 -10.33
C ARG A 49 18.46 0.40 -9.21
N LYS A 50 17.87 1.19 -8.29
CA LYS A 50 18.59 1.76 -7.16
C LYS A 50 19.13 0.69 -6.22
N ILE A 51 18.31 -0.31 -5.88
CA ILE A 51 18.69 -1.44 -5.03
C ILE A 51 19.77 -2.28 -5.72
N LYS A 52 19.59 -2.62 -7.00
CA LYS A 52 20.60 -3.37 -7.76
C LYS A 52 21.96 -2.65 -7.79
N LYS A 53 21.95 -1.33 -8.04
CA LYS A 53 23.19 -0.54 -8.11
C LYS A 53 23.91 -0.39 -6.75
N ARG A 54 23.13 -0.20 -5.66
CA ARG A 54 23.68 0.04 -4.32
C ARG A 54 24.09 -1.25 -3.61
N ASP A 55 23.24 -2.29 -3.69
CA ASP A 55 23.31 -3.48 -2.84
C ASP A 55 23.63 -4.76 -3.63
N GLY A 56 23.63 -4.70 -4.97
CA GLY A 56 23.79 -5.88 -5.82
C GLY A 56 22.60 -6.86 -5.79
N ILE A 57 21.48 -6.47 -5.13
CA ILE A 57 20.28 -7.32 -4.99
C ILE A 57 19.42 -7.19 -6.22
N GLU A 58 19.04 -8.34 -6.80
CA GLU A 58 18.10 -8.41 -7.92
C GLU A 58 16.67 -8.60 -7.42
N ILE A 59 15.79 -7.69 -7.80
CA ILE A 59 14.35 -7.77 -7.56
C ILE A 59 13.65 -7.69 -8.91
N ASN A 60 12.76 -8.62 -9.17
CA ASN A 60 11.99 -8.65 -10.41
C ASN A 60 10.86 -7.60 -10.40
N ASN A 61 10.54 -7.06 -11.58
CA ASN A 61 9.24 -6.45 -11.79
C ASN A 61 8.17 -7.53 -11.99
N PRO A 62 6.86 -7.20 -11.99
CA PRO A 62 5.80 -8.21 -12.08
C PRO A 62 5.89 -9.10 -13.32
N LEU A 63 6.21 -8.53 -14.49
CA LEU A 63 6.34 -9.32 -15.72
C LEU A 63 7.51 -10.29 -15.65
N GLN A 64 8.67 -9.86 -15.17
CA GLN A 64 9.84 -10.71 -14.98
C GLN A 64 9.58 -11.83 -13.97
N ALA A 65 8.86 -11.52 -12.90
CA ALA A 65 8.48 -12.52 -11.90
C ALA A 65 7.52 -13.57 -12.49
N LEU A 66 6.51 -13.14 -13.26
CA LEU A 66 5.57 -14.06 -13.91
C LEU A 66 6.25 -14.93 -14.95
N GLU A 67 7.15 -14.37 -15.78
CA GLU A 67 7.90 -15.17 -16.76
C GLU A 67 8.76 -16.23 -16.06
N LYS A 68 9.48 -15.82 -15.01
CA LYS A 68 10.28 -16.77 -14.20
C LYS A 68 9.41 -17.88 -13.61
N LEU A 69 8.24 -17.55 -13.04
CA LEU A 69 7.32 -18.55 -12.50
C LEU A 69 6.82 -19.52 -13.57
N TYR A 70 6.52 -19.02 -14.77
CA TYR A 70 6.11 -19.85 -15.89
C TYR A 70 7.24 -20.81 -16.34
N GLU A 71 8.46 -20.29 -16.51
CA GLU A 71 9.63 -21.09 -16.88
C GLU A 71 9.99 -22.16 -15.83
N GLU A 72 9.78 -21.87 -14.55
CA GLU A 72 9.99 -22.80 -13.44
C GLU A 72 8.84 -23.82 -13.28
N GLY A 73 7.81 -23.75 -14.13
CA GLY A 73 6.71 -24.72 -14.21
C GLY A 73 5.65 -24.56 -13.11
N TYR A 74 5.46 -23.35 -12.58
CA TYR A 74 4.32 -23.07 -11.71
C TYR A 74 3.03 -23.08 -12.53
N GLU A 75 1.98 -23.71 -11.98
CA GLU A 75 0.70 -23.88 -12.66
C GLU A 75 -0.40 -23.02 -12.06
N GLU A 76 -0.34 -22.79 -10.75
CA GLU A 76 -1.24 -21.91 -10.00
C GLU A 76 -0.45 -20.78 -9.38
N VAL A 77 -0.84 -19.54 -9.66
CA VAL A 77 -0.21 -18.34 -9.10
C VAL A 77 -1.26 -17.39 -8.53
N ILE A 78 -1.08 -17.03 -7.27
CA ILE A 78 -1.82 -15.95 -6.61
C ILE A 78 -0.91 -14.72 -6.62
N VAL A 79 -1.35 -13.64 -7.25
CA VAL A 79 -0.69 -12.34 -7.19
C VAL A 79 -1.40 -11.50 -6.15
N GLN A 80 -0.75 -11.25 -5.00
CA GLN A 80 -1.29 -10.37 -3.97
C GLN A 80 -0.62 -9.00 -4.05
N THR A 81 -1.42 -7.98 -4.32
CA THR A 81 -0.93 -6.61 -4.32
C THR A 81 -0.91 -6.00 -2.91
N LEU A 82 0.09 -5.15 -2.64
CA LEU A 82 0.14 -4.29 -1.44
C LEU A 82 -0.20 -2.82 -1.76
N HIS A 83 -0.81 -2.54 -2.91
CA HIS A 83 -1.33 -1.21 -3.22
C HIS A 83 -2.51 -0.88 -2.30
N ILE A 84 -2.57 0.39 -1.89
CA ILE A 84 -3.64 0.86 -0.98
C ILE A 84 -4.93 1.11 -1.74
N ILE A 85 -4.86 1.74 -2.91
CA ILE A 85 -6.01 2.15 -3.72
C ILE A 85 -5.98 1.52 -5.11
N CYS A 86 -7.13 1.46 -5.77
CA CYS A 86 -7.28 1.02 -7.17
C CYS A 86 -6.77 2.10 -8.15
N GLY A 87 -5.52 2.55 -7.96
CA GLY A 87 -4.91 3.61 -8.74
C GLY A 87 -4.21 3.15 -10.01
N GLU A 88 -3.49 4.09 -10.65
CA GLU A 88 -2.80 3.85 -11.91
C GLU A 88 -1.81 2.67 -11.86
N GLU A 89 -1.03 2.55 -10.78
CA GLU A 89 -0.07 1.46 -10.63
C GLU A 89 -0.76 0.09 -10.52
N PHE A 90 -1.89 0.02 -9.81
CA PHE A 90 -2.69 -1.20 -9.76
C PHE A 90 -3.31 -1.54 -11.11
N ASN A 91 -3.80 -0.55 -11.87
CA ASN A 91 -4.35 -0.77 -13.19
C ASN A 91 -3.30 -1.27 -14.18
N LYS A 92 -2.06 -0.76 -14.11
CA LYS A 92 -0.92 -1.28 -14.88
C LYS A 92 -0.63 -2.74 -14.51
N LEU A 93 -0.57 -3.04 -13.21
CA LEU A 93 -0.38 -4.41 -12.73
C LEU A 93 -1.49 -5.34 -13.24
N LYS A 94 -2.75 -4.92 -13.12
CA LYS A 94 -3.91 -5.69 -13.60
C LYS A 94 -3.78 -6.03 -15.08
N ALA A 95 -3.44 -5.05 -15.93
CA ALA A 95 -3.25 -5.28 -17.36
C ALA A 95 -2.11 -6.28 -17.65
N GLN A 96 -1.00 -6.20 -16.90
CA GLN A 96 0.10 -7.15 -17.00
C GLN A 96 -0.33 -8.57 -16.62
N ILE A 97 -1.06 -8.74 -15.51
CA ILE A 97 -1.56 -10.04 -15.06
C ILE A 97 -2.52 -10.65 -16.08
N GLU A 98 -3.45 -9.85 -16.62
CA GLU A 98 -4.40 -10.32 -17.63
C GLU A 98 -3.68 -10.88 -18.87
N SER A 99 -2.59 -10.26 -19.30
CA SER A 99 -1.81 -10.73 -20.46
C SER A 99 -1.11 -12.08 -20.22
N TYR A 100 -0.86 -12.45 -18.96
CA TYR A 100 -0.23 -13.72 -18.57
C TYR A 100 -1.22 -14.83 -18.22
N LYS A 101 -2.49 -14.54 -18.03
CA LYS A 101 -3.51 -15.55 -17.67
C LYS A 101 -3.48 -16.80 -18.54
N PRO A 102 -3.33 -16.72 -19.88
CA PRO A 102 -3.30 -17.90 -20.72
C PRO A 102 -2.11 -18.85 -20.49
N LYS A 103 -1.04 -18.37 -19.84
CA LYS A 103 0.17 -19.15 -19.57
C LYS A 103 0.05 -20.06 -18.34
N PHE A 104 -0.91 -19.81 -17.45
CA PHE A 104 -1.08 -20.54 -16.20
C PHE A 104 -2.41 -21.29 -16.18
N LYS A 105 -2.49 -22.39 -15.45
CA LYS A 105 -3.77 -23.08 -15.21
C LYS A 105 -4.71 -22.21 -14.36
N LYS A 106 -4.10 -21.48 -13.41
CA LYS A 106 -4.83 -20.53 -12.57
C LYS A 106 -3.92 -19.35 -12.23
N LEU A 107 -4.31 -18.15 -12.62
CA LEU A 107 -3.65 -16.91 -12.27
C LEU A 107 -4.69 -15.93 -11.71
N VAL A 108 -4.56 -15.61 -10.43
CA VAL A 108 -5.52 -14.75 -9.70
C VAL A 108 -4.81 -13.51 -9.21
N LEU A 109 -5.44 -12.35 -9.38
CA LEU A 109 -4.98 -11.08 -8.83
C LEU A 109 -5.84 -10.69 -7.63
N GLY A 110 -5.21 -10.53 -6.47
CA GLY A 110 -5.80 -9.95 -5.28
C GLY A 110 -6.06 -8.45 -5.45
N ARG A 111 -7.02 -7.93 -4.68
CA ARG A 111 -7.43 -6.53 -4.72
C ARG A 111 -6.55 -5.63 -3.85
N PRO A 112 -6.50 -4.31 -4.11
CA PRO A 112 -5.93 -3.33 -3.20
C PRO A 112 -6.66 -3.27 -1.86
N LEU A 113 -6.01 -2.66 -0.87
CA LEU A 113 -6.52 -2.55 0.50
C LEU A 113 -7.88 -1.84 0.56
N LEU A 114 -8.02 -0.70 -0.11
CA LEU A 114 -9.24 0.11 -0.15
C LEU A 114 -9.99 -0.13 -1.47
N THR A 115 -10.85 -1.13 -1.52
CA THR A 115 -11.65 -1.48 -2.71
C THR A 115 -13.14 -1.39 -2.42
N TYR A 116 -13.62 -1.99 -1.33
CA TYR A 116 -15.02 -2.02 -0.93
C TYR A 116 -15.24 -1.18 0.34
N ILE A 117 -16.49 -0.81 0.58
CA ILE A 117 -16.86 0.03 1.72
C ILE A 117 -16.44 -0.58 3.08
N ASP A 118 -16.52 -1.90 3.20
CA ASP A 118 -16.15 -2.59 4.43
C ASP A 118 -14.62 -2.57 4.66
N ASP A 119 -13.82 -2.53 3.59
CA ASP A 119 -12.36 -2.35 3.71
C ASP A 119 -12.02 -1.02 4.39
N TYR A 120 -12.76 0.04 4.08
CA TYR A 120 -12.57 1.35 4.72
C TYR A 120 -12.88 1.32 6.21
N LYS A 121 -13.94 0.61 6.61
CA LYS A 121 -14.30 0.44 8.04
C LYS A 121 -13.20 -0.29 8.79
N GLU A 122 -12.74 -1.45 8.26
CA GLU A 122 -11.66 -2.23 8.85
C GLU A 122 -10.35 -1.42 8.96
N VAL A 123 -10.04 -0.60 7.95
CA VAL A 123 -8.87 0.28 7.98
C VAL A 123 -9.02 1.38 9.04
N VAL A 124 -10.20 1.99 9.19
CA VAL A 124 -10.45 3.00 10.23
C VAL A 124 -10.28 2.39 11.63
N GLU A 125 -10.85 1.22 11.90
CA GLU A 125 -10.67 0.49 13.15
C GLU A 125 -9.18 0.17 13.42
N ALA A 126 -8.44 -0.25 12.40
CA ALA A 126 -7.01 -0.50 12.52
C ALA A 126 -6.18 0.78 12.75
N LEU A 127 -6.61 1.92 12.21
CA LEU A 127 -5.97 3.22 12.44
C LEU A 127 -6.26 3.75 13.84
N GLU A 128 -7.47 3.57 14.37
CA GLU A 128 -7.86 4.02 15.71
C GLU A 128 -6.90 3.53 16.78
N VAL A 129 -6.51 2.26 16.70
CA VAL A 129 -5.55 1.65 17.66
C VAL A 129 -4.18 2.34 17.65
N GLN A 130 -3.83 3.02 16.55
CA GLN A 130 -2.54 3.69 16.36
C GLN A 130 -2.59 5.20 16.66
N ILE A 131 -3.79 5.76 16.78
CA ILE A 131 -3.98 7.18 17.10
C ILE A 131 -3.71 7.38 18.60
N PRO A 132 -2.82 8.30 18.97
CA PRO A 132 -2.62 8.63 20.39
C PRO A 132 -3.91 9.22 20.99
N LYS A 133 -4.06 9.09 22.30
CA LYS A 133 -5.16 9.77 23.00
C LYS A 133 -5.10 11.27 22.73
N MET A 134 -6.18 11.82 22.23
CA MET A 134 -6.30 13.23 21.87
C MET A 134 -7.17 13.98 22.87
N GLU A 135 -6.87 15.25 23.06
CA GLU A 135 -7.73 16.20 23.77
C GLU A 135 -8.85 16.71 22.84
N ASN A 136 -9.88 17.34 23.40
CA ASN A 136 -11.06 17.75 22.63
C ASN A 136 -10.79 18.79 21.53
N ASP A 137 -9.69 19.54 21.64
CA ASP A 137 -9.24 20.57 20.68
C ASP A 137 -8.15 20.07 19.72
N GLU A 138 -7.81 18.78 19.78
CA GLU A 138 -6.82 18.17 18.92
C GLU A 138 -7.46 17.41 17.75
N ALA A 139 -6.74 17.32 16.65
CA ALA A 139 -7.12 16.53 15.49
C ALA A 139 -5.92 15.73 14.96
N VAL A 140 -6.18 14.58 14.37
CA VAL A 140 -5.17 13.83 13.62
C VAL A 140 -5.26 14.18 12.15
N VAL A 141 -4.10 14.42 11.51
CA VAL A 141 -4.01 14.66 10.06
C VAL A 141 -3.23 13.51 9.42
N PHE A 142 -3.88 12.78 8.53
CA PHE A 142 -3.27 11.74 7.72
C PHE A 142 -2.76 12.33 6.41
N MET A 143 -1.48 12.13 6.10
CA MET A 143 -0.87 12.59 4.86
C MET A 143 -0.85 11.48 3.82
N GLY A 144 -1.61 11.63 2.75
CA GLY A 144 -1.60 10.77 1.59
C GLY A 144 -0.68 11.32 0.50
N HIS A 145 -0.22 10.44 -0.40
CA HIS A 145 0.58 10.84 -1.58
C HIS A 145 -0.23 11.68 -2.58
N GLY A 146 -1.54 11.44 -2.66
CA GLY A 146 -2.40 12.01 -3.70
C GLY A 146 -2.26 11.30 -5.05
N THR A 147 -3.20 11.53 -5.94
CA THR A 147 -3.20 11.02 -7.31
C THR A 147 -4.12 11.86 -8.19
N PHE A 148 -3.82 11.95 -9.48
CA PHE A 148 -4.73 12.53 -10.48
C PHE A 148 -5.71 11.50 -11.07
N HIS A 149 -5.57 10.24 -10.67
CA HIS A 149 -6.47 9.15 -11.06
C HIS A 149 -7.81 9.26 -10.31
N GLU A 150 -8.88 8.72 -10.88
CA GLU A 150 -10.23 8.69 -10.27
C GLU A 150 -10.27 8.07 -8.86
N SER A 151 -9.33 7.17 -8.55
CA SER A 151 -9.14 6.62 -7.20
C SER A 151 -8.77 7.66 -6.14
N HIS A 152 -8.57 8.93 -6.53
CA HIS A 152 -8.45 10.06 -5.61
C HIS A 152 -9.63 10.15 -4.63
N ALA A 153 -10.80 9.71 -5.05
CA ALA A 153 -12.00 9.64 -4.21
C ALA A 153 -11.81 8.81 -2.93
N ALA A 154 -10.81 7.93 -2.86
CA ALA A 154 -10.49 7.18 -1.65
C ALA A 154 -10.06 8.09 -0.47
N TYR A 155 -9.42 9.23 -0.75
CA TYR A 155 -8.98 10.16 0.31
C TYR A 155 -10.13 10.82 1.05
N PRO A 156 -11.08 11.50 0.38
CA PRO A 156 -12.25 12.02 1.08
C PRO A 156 -13.14 10.91 1.65
N ALA A 157 -13.16 9.72 1.06
CA ALA A 157 -13.93 8.60 1.60
C ALA A 157 -13.39 8.13 2.95
N ILE A 158 -12.07 7.94 3.08
CA ILE A 158 -11.48 7.56 4.37
C ILE A 158 -11.63 8.68 5.42
N GLU A 159 -11.53 9.96 5.03
CA GLU A 159 -11.78 11.09 5.93
C GLU A 159 -13.21 11.08 6.47
N TYR A 160 -14.20 10.87 5.60
CA TYR A 160 -15.59 10.72 6.01
C TYR A 160 -15.75 9.57 7.01
N MET A 161 -15.18 8.40 6.73
CA MET A 161 -15.27 7.22 7.58
C MET A 161 -14.60 7.42 8.96
N LEU A 162 -13.48 8.14 9.02
CA LEU A 162 -12.83 8.49 10.28
C LEU A 162 -13.77 9.31 11.16
N ARG A 163 -14.41 10.32 10.58
CA ARG A 163 -15.37 11.20 11.31
C ARG A 163 -16.63 10.46 11.70
N ASP A 164 -17.17 9.60 10.84
CA ASP A 164 -18.33 8.76 11.12
C ASP A 164 -18.06 7.80 12.28
N HIS A 165 -16.81 7.34 12.40
CA HIS A 165 -16.32 6.51 13.52
C HIS A 165 -16.01 7.31 14.80
N GLY A 166 -16.22 8.63 14.79
CA GLY A 166 -15.99 9.51 15.94
C GLY A 166 -14.55 10.00 16.09
N ILE A 167 -13.69 9.79 15.11
CA ILE A 167 -12.30 10.26 15.10
C ILE A 167 -12.25 11.65 14.47
N ASN A 168 -11.74 12.66 15.21
CA ASN A 168 -11.48 13.98 14.66
C ASN A 168 -10.26 13.93 13.74
N GLY A 169 -10.46 13.34 12.55
CA GLY A 169 -9.44 13.04 11.56
C GLY A 169 -9.63 13.78 10.25
N TYR A 170 -8.52 14.22 9.66
CA TYR A 170 -8.45 14.85 8.35
C TYR A 170 -7.49 14.10 7.47
N VAL A 171 -7.73 14.12 6.15
CA VAL A 171 -6.83 13.51 5.17
C VAL A 171 -6.32 14.59 4.21
N ALA A 172 -5.03 14.86 4.25
CA ALA A 172 -4.35 15.76 3.34
C ALA A 172 -3.51 14.99 2.31
N TRP A 173 -3.17 15.61 1.18
CA TRP A 173 -2.30 15.02 0.15
C TRP A 173 -1.42 16.09 -0.51
N ASP A 174 -0.30 15.67 -1.08
CA ASP A 174 0.79 16.55 -1.53
C ASP A 174 0.39 17.55 -2.63
N SER A 175 -0.60 17.23 -3.46
CA SER A 175 -1.08 18.15 -4.51
C SER A 175 -2.04 19.24 -4.02
N TRP A 176 -2.41 19.21 -2.75
CA TRP A 176 -3.27 20.22 -2.16
C TRP A 176 -2.44 21.38 -1.60
N LYS A 177 -2.31 22.43 -2.39
CA LYS A 177 -1.82 23.73 -1.89
C LYS A 177 -2.89 24.32 -0.97
N VAL A 178 -2.94 23.83 0.26
CA VAL A 178 -3.80 24.41 1.28
C VAL A 178 -3.13 25.70 1.75
N PRO A 179 -3.78 26.85 1.63
CA PRO A 179 -3.40 28.03 2.39
C PRO A 179 -3.90 27.83 3.82
N TRP A 180 -3.21 26.99 4.58
CA TRP A 180 -3.61 26.74 5.96
C TRP A 180 -2.52 27.22 6.89
N PRO A 181 -2.79 28.19 7.78
CA PRO A 181 -1.90 28.54 8.86
C PRO A 181 -2.03 27.48 9.97
N ILE A 182 -1.37 26.32 9.80
CA ILE A 182 -1.27 25.35 10.87
C ILE A 182 0.05 25.58 11.58
N ASN A 183 -0.03 26.03 12.81
CA ASN A 183 1.09 25.99 13.75
C ASN A 183 1.17 24.56 14.27
N THR A 184 1.94 23.70 13.56
CA THR A 184 1.99 22.26 13.83
C THR A 184 3.24 21.90 14.60
N THR A 185 3.09 21.36 15.80
CA THR A 185 4.09 20.43 16.38
C THR A 185 3.79 19.05 15.83
N ALA A 186 4.48 18.69 14.75
CA ALA A 186 4.26 17.41 14.06
C ALA A 186 4.99 16.27 14.76
N SER A 187 4.28 15.27 15.26
CA SER A 187 4.80 13.93 15.47
C SER A 187 4.34 13.06 14.31
N SER A 188 5.29 12.61 13.47
CA SER A 188 4.98 11.86 12.26
C SER A 188 4.89 10.36 12.55
N PHE A 189 3.77 9.74 12.19
CA PHE A 189 3.64 8.30 12.05
C PHE A 189 3.50 7.96 10.56
N SER A 190 4.25 6.98 10.08
CA SER A 190 4.19 6.53 8.70
C SER A 190 3.61 5.12 8.64
N ILE A 191 2.46 4.97 7.99
CA ILE A 191 1.99 3.70 7.46
C ILE A 191 2.20 3.79 5.96
N SER A 192 3.26 3.16 5.42
CA SER A 192 3.57 3.00 3.99
C SER A 192 3.04 4.11 3.07
N GLY A 193 3.38 5.37 3.36
CA GLY A 193 2.98 6.54 2.57
C GLY A 193 1.85 7.39 3.17
N ILE A 194 1.30 7.04 4.32
CA ILE A 194 0.39 7.87 5.09
C ILE A 194 1.19 8.50 6.25
N TRP A 195 1.19 9.83 6.31
CA TRP A 195 1.82 10.59 7.40
C TRP A 195 0.71 11.08 8.33
N THR A 196 0.92 10.95 9.63
CA THR A 196 0.05 11.57 10.64
C THR A 196 0.76 12.74 11.31
N SER A 197 0.11 13.86 11.46
CA SER A 197 0.58 14.95 12.29
C SER A 197 -0.49 15.32 13.33
N LYS A 198 -0.05 15.61 14.54
CA LYS A 198 -0.90 16.15 15.59
C LYS A 198 -0.94 17.68 15.43
N ALA A 199 -2.11 18.25 15.20
CA ALA A 199 -2.30 19.69 15.11
C ALA A 199 -3.05 20.16 16.35
N SER A 200 -2.50 21.10 17.11
CA SER A 200 -3.25 21.81 18.15
C SER A 200 -3.81 23.08 17.55
N THR A 201 -5.11 23.25 17.61
CA THR A 201 -5.77 24.51 17.24
C THR A 201 -5.65 25.46 18.41
N THR A 202 -4.63 26.33 18.40
CA THR A 202 -4.67 27.50 19.26
C THR A 202 -5.64 28.50 18.64
N SER A 203 -6.81 28.68 19.27
CA SER A 203 -7.75 29.73 18.92
C SER A 203 -7.08 31.09 19.04
N LEU A 204 -7.16 31.90 17.98
CA LEU A 204 -7.05 33.34 18.05
C LEU A 204 -8.29 33.98 18.67
#